data_d68c326114f4340c032a948e4c9ce60b
#
_entry.id   d68c326114f4340c032a948e4c9ce60b
#
_cell.length_a   1.000
_cell.length_b   1.000
_cell.length_c   1.000
_cell.angle_alpha   90.00
_cell.angle_beta   90.00
_cell.angle_gamma   90.00
#
_symmetry.space_group_name_H-M   'P 1'
#
loop_
_entity.id
_entity.type
_entity.pdbx_description
1 polymer ?
#
loop_
_entity_poly.entity_id
_entity_poly.type
_entity_poly.pdbx_seq_one_letter_code
_entity_poly.pdbx_strand_id
1 'polypeptide(L)'
;MSNNISTEIYSKAKEFSTKFNSSTEVAIILAAGHGKRIKSQTSKMLHKIWEIPTVERVYNACRLGIENMNTVVVVGIKALDVIDVIGKRESNKFAFQEKQNGTGHAVQVGLREIENDFKDGIVYVLPGDMGLLDDSSMIKFRGDFISSGDDMMVLTGIYDGDPFLNSYGRIIRVKSKDNNGTSSGKDEGNVIQIMEFKDILALPDDKPYQVTYRNKTYSYTKKELIGTNEFNSGVYAFNYKKLLELINNLSSNNAQNEIYITDLISLFNQKGYSVGAVSPTNQYVVMGFNDKSVLKEMDEIARKNVYEKLKNIIEIDDPYDFFIHDSVVSDLIEMDKKGIPLDIKIGKGAYIGNGVKLNYNVEIGRAAYINGNVVFGKNIKIWRIVHLSTFQNQTLTIEDNVKILWGDIIKGNILIGENSTIESSVNMTGSDEFPLRIGKNVLIKGSSYLFGSIVGDGVSIEHSVLIKKKIKAEKDKNGNIKPVRFFIPDTEGKELLSEI
;
A
#
# COMPACT_ATOMS: atom_id res chain seq x y z
N MET A 1 -15.66 -14.13 27.10
CA MET A 1 -14.55 -13.50 26.35
C MET A 1 -15.02 -12.75 25.11
N SER A 2 -16.00 -13.23 24.32
CA SER A 2 -16.47 -12.55 23.09
C SER A 2 -17.10 -11.16 23.32
N ASN A 3 -17.94 -10.99 24.34
CA ASN A 3 -18.61 -9.69 24.61
C ASN A 3 -17.64 -8.55 24.97
N ASN A 4 -16.50 -8.87 25.61
CA ASN A 4 -15.49 -7.85 25.97
C ASN A 4 -14.75 -7.30 24.74
N ILE A 5 -14.41 -8.19 23.80
CA ILE A 5 -13.71 -7.80 22.56
C ILE A 5 -14.60 -6.95 21.65
N SER A 6 -15.88 -7.33 21.49
CA SER A 6 -16.82 -6.52 20.69
C SER A 6 -16.99 -5.12 21.27
N THR A 7 -17.11 -4.99 22.59
CA THR A 7 -17.20 -3.69 23.28
C THR A 7 -15.96 -2.83 23.06
N GLU A 8 -14.78 -3.41 23.12
CA GLU A 8 -13.52 -2.72 22.85
C GLU A 8 -13.44 -2.23 21.40
N ILE A 9 -13.84 -3.08 20.43
CA ILE A 9 -13.89 -2.69 19.02
C ILE A 9 -14.85 -1.52 18.79
N TYR A 10 -16.08 -1.57 19.35
CA TYR A 10 -17.04 -0.47 19.23
C TYR A 10 -16.50 0.82 19.83
N SER A 11 -15.85 0.76 21.02
CA SER A 11 -15.26 1.93 21.67
C SER A 11 -14.17 2.55 20.80
N LYS A 12 -13.24 1.74 20.31
CA LYS A 12 -12.12 2.21 19.45
C LYS A 12 -12.61 2.73 18.10
N ALA A 13 -13.55 2.03 17.46
CA ALA A 13 -14.17 2.48 16.21
C ALA A 13 -14.80 3.86 16.37
N LYS A 14 -15.52 4.09 17.47
CA LYS A 14 -16.13 5.40 17.79
C LYS A 14 -15.08 6.48 18.07
N GLU A 15 -14.05 6.17 18.82
CA GLU A 15 -12.95 7.09 19.14
C GLU A 15 -12.18 7.56 17.90
N PHE A 16 -11.94 6.65 16.96
CA PHE A 16 -11.19 6.90 15.73
C PHE A 16 -12.06 7.43 14.58
N SER A 17 -13.38 7.39 14.72
CA SER A 17 -14.32 7.99 13.76
C SER A 17 -14.38 9.51 13.93
N THR A 18 -14.49 10.21 12.79
CA THR A 18 -14.59 11.67 12.73
C THR A 18 -15.85 12.07 11.96
N LYS A 19 -16.26 13.34 12.07
CA LYS A 19 -17.36 13.87 11.31
C LYS A 19 -17.04 13.91 9.81
N PHE A 20 -18.05 13.66 9.00
CA PHE A 20 -17.98 13.85 7.56
C PHE A 20 -17.92 15.33 7.20
N ASN A 21 -17.25 15.63 6.10
CA ASN A 21 -17.32 16.94 5.46
C ASN A 21 -18.61 17.03 4.59
N SER A 22 -18.77 18.16 3.89
CA SER A 22 -19.95 18.43 3.03
C SER A 22 -19.92 17.74 1.65
N SER A 23 -18.98 16.85 1.40
CA SER A 23 -18.89 16.12 0.13
C SER A 23 -20.11 15.23 -0.09
N THR A 24 -20.57 15.18 -1.33
CA THR A 24 -21.62 14.26 -1.80
C THR A 24 -21.06 12.91 -2.29
N GLU A 25 -19.85 12.58 -1.90
CA GLU A 25 -19.19 11.33 -2.28
C GLU A 25 -18.64 10.60 -1.05
N VAL A 26 -18.90 9.30 -0.97
CA VAL A 26 -18.43 8.45 0.13
C VAL A 26 -17.94 7.10 -0.38
N ALA A 27 -16.78 6.64 0.11
CA ALA A 27 -16.26 5.32 -0.13
C ALA A 27 -16.49 4.40 1.08
N ILE A 28 -17.11 3.25 0.85
CA ILE A 28 -17.25 2.16 1.83
C ILE A 28 -16.20 1.09 1.48
N ILE A 29 -15.17 0.97 2.33
CA ILE A 29 -14.06 0.04 2.14
C ILE A 29 -14.32 -1.22 2.97
N LEU A 30 -14.48 -2.36 2.31
CA LEU A 30 -14.80 -3.63 2.93
C LEU A 30 -13.54 -4.33 3.46
N ALA A 31 -13.27 -4.21 4.76
CA ALA A 31 -12.11 -4.76 5.44
C ALA A 31 -12.46 -5.81 6.53
N ALA A 32 -13.69 -6.35 6.54
CA ALA A 32 -14.16 -7.28 7.55
C ALA A 32 -13.83 -8.76 7.28
N GLY A 33 -13.33 -9.10 6.10
CA GLY A 33 -13.13 -10.48 5.63
C GLY A 33 -12.01 -11.23 6.36
N HIS A 34 -12.22 -12.55 6.57
CA HIS A 34 -11.29 -13.41 7.30
C HIS A 34 -10.03 -13.81 6.50
N GLY A 35 -10.12 -13.92 5.17
CA GLY A 35 -8.98 -14.35 4.34
C GLY A 35 -8.47 -15.77 4.63
N LYS A 36 -9.35 -16.74 4.92
CA LYS A 36 -8.99 -18.13 5.31
C LYS A 36 -8.01 -18.81 4.35
N ARG A 37 -8.07 -18.48 3.06
CA ARG A 37 -7.24 -19.11 2.01
C ARG A 37 -5.77 -18.71 2.06
N ILE A 38 -5.44 -17.53 2.58
CA ILE A 38 -4.05 -17.05 2.61
C ILE A 38 -3.16 -17.78 3.65
N LYS A 39 -3.78 -18.58 4.54
CA LYS A 39 -3.06 -19.36 5.57
C LYS A 39 -2.08 -18.48 6.38
N SER A 40 -2.57 -17.38 6.93
CA SER A 40 -1.81 -16.42 7.73
C SER A 40 -2.55 -16.08 9.03
N GLN A 41 -1.78 -15.79 10.09
CA GLN A 41 -2.28 -15.19 11.32
C GLN A 41 -2.63 -13.70 11.15
N THR A 42 -2.00 -13.04 10.17
CA THR A 42 -2.28 -11.66 9.80
C THR A 42 -3.58 -11.58 9.00
N SER A 43 -4.41 -10.57 9.29
CA SER A 43 -5.59 -10.29 8.47
C SER A 43 -5.19 -10.09 7.01
N LYS A 44 -6.03 -10.58 6.08
CA LYS A 44 -5.84 -10.37 4.64
C LYS A 44 -5.58 -8.91 4.29
N MET A 45 -6.29 -8.00 4.94
CA MET A 45 -6.23 -6.55 4.70
C MET A 45 -4.95 -5.87 5.18
N LEU A 46 -4.18 -6.56 6.04
CA LEU A 46 -2.94 -6.04 6.63
C LEU A 46 -1.68 -6.58 5.94
N HIS A 47 -1.83 -7.48 4.97
CA HIS A 47 -0.71 -7.87 4.13
C HIS A 47 -0.25 -6.68 3.29
N LYS A 48 1.06 -6.56 3.16
CA LYS A 48 1.68 -5.40 2.51
C LYS A 48 1.99 -5.68 1.05
N ILE A 49 1.75 -4.67 0.23
CA ILE A 49 2.28 -4.54 -1.13
C ILE A 49 3.13 -3.29 -1.11
N TRP A 50 4.38 -3.42 -1.50
CA TRP A 50 5.34 -2.32 -1.48
C TRP A 50 5.37 -1.65 -0.09
N GLU A 51 5.52 -2.45 0.96
CA GLU A 51 5.58 -2.06 2.39
C GLU A 51 4.30 -1.40 2.96
N ILE A 52 3.27 -1.16 2.17
CA ILE A 52 2.01 -0.53 2.61
C ILE A 52 0.90 -1.58 2.70
N PRO A 53 0.16 -1.68 3.82
CA PRO A 53 -0.99 -2.57 3.97
C PRO A 53 -2.04 -2.35 2.87
N THR A 54 -2.63 -3.43 2.34
CA THR A 54 -3.55 -3.33 1.20
C THR A 54 -4.75 -2.43 1.48
N VAL A 55 -5.33 -2.52 2.68
CA VAL A 55 -6.45 -1.64 3.07
C VAL A 55 -6.06 -0.16 3.08
N GLU A 56 -4.83 0.15 3.50
CA GLU A 56 -4.33 1.53 3.49
C GLU A 56 -4.08 2.02 2.05
N ARG A 57 -3.61 1.16 1.15
CA ARG A 57 -3.46 1.48 -0.27
C ARG A 57 -4.81 1.83 -0.91
N VAL A 58 -5.85 1.00 -0.68
CA VAL A 58 -7.21 1.27 -1.16
C VAL A 58 -7.76 2.57 -0.56
N TYR A 59 -7.57 2.78 0.74
CA TYR A 59 -7.96 4.00 1.43
C TYR A 59 -7.33 5.25 0.79
N ASN A 60 -6.02 5.19 0.56
CA ASN A 60 -5.28 6.30 -0.04
C ASN A 60 -5.70 6.53 -1.51
N ALA A 61 -5.93 5.48 -2.30
CA ALA A 61 -6.43 5.59 -3.67
C ALA A 61 -7.76 6.36 -3.74
N CYS A 62 -8.69 6.08 -2.83
CA CYS A 62 -9.95 6.81 -2.74
C CYS A 62 -9.75 8.29 -2.39
N ARG A 63 -8.94 8.56 -1.37
CA ARG A 63 -8.73 9.92 -0.84
C ARG A 63 -7.91 10.83 -1.75
N LEU A 64 -6.96 10.27 -2.48
CA LEU A 64 -6.12 11.00 -3.44
C LEU A 64 -6.81 11.14 -4.81
N GLY A 65 -7.59 10.13 -5.21
CA GLY A 65 -8.30 10.14 -6.49
C GLY A 65 -9.56 11.01 -6.51
N ILE A 66 -10.20 11.20 -5.36
CA ILE A 66 -11.44 11.99 -5.27
C ILE A 66 -11.31 13.01 -4.13
N GLU A 67 -11.31 14.27 -4.50
CA GLU A 67 -11.14 15.38 -3.57
C GLU A 67 -12.25 15.39 -2.50
N ASN A 68 -11.89 15.63 -1.26
CA ASN A 68 -12.80 15.67 -0.10
C ASN A 68 -13.62 14.39 0.13
N MET A 69 -13.16 13.23 -0.36
CA MET A 69 -13.85 11.95 -0.18
C MET A 69 -14.12 11.66 1.30
N ASN A 70 -15.38 11.42 1.65
CA ASN A 70 -15.75 10.78 2.91
C ASN A 70 -15.46 9.27 2.85
N THR A 71 -15.05 8.66 3.94
CA THR A 71 -14.73 7.24 3.97
C THR A 71 -15.40 6.51 5.14
N VAL A 72 -15.83 5.27 4.90
CA VAL A 72 -16.22 4.32 5.94
C VAL A 72 -15.41 3.05 5.76
N VAL A 73 -14.66 2.65 6.77
CA VAL A 73 -13.94 1.38 6.76
C VAL A 73 -14.74 0.35 7.55
N VAL A 74 -15.27 -0.65 6.86
CA VAL A 74 -16.02 -1.73 7.50
C VAL A 74 -15.05 -2.78 7.99
N VAL A 75 -14.91 -2.88 9.31
CA VAL A 75 -13.98 -3.77 10.00
C VAL A 75 -14.71 -4.98 10.59
N GLY A 76 -13.99 -6.09 10.80
CA GLY A 76 -14.56 -7.33 11.31
C GLY A 76 -13.53 -8.11 12.11
N ILE A 77 -13.08 -9.24 11.59
CA ILE A 77 -12.00 -10.02 12.21
C ILE A 77 -10.70 -9.19 12.19
N LYS A 78 -10.02 -9.12 13.34
CA LYS A 78 -8.83 -8.25 13.51
C LYS A 78 -9.15 -6.76 13.33
N ALA A 79 -10.35 -6.35 13.74
CA ALA A 79 -10.82 -4.97 13.62
C ALA A 79 -9.87 -3.96 14.26
N LEU A 80 -9.34 -4.25 15.46
CA LEU A 80 -8.42 -3.36 16.17
C LEU A 80 -7.17 -3.06 15.34
N ASP A 81 -6.57 -4.09 14.75
CA ASP A 81 -5.36 -3.96 13.94
C ASP A 81 -5.63 -3.12 12.67
N VAL A 82 -6.79 -3.27 12.04
CA VAL A 82 -7.18 -2.48 10.85
C VAL A 82 -7.44 -1.03 11.23
N ILE A 83 -8.11 -0.77 12.38
CA ILE A 83 -8.34 0.58 12.90
C ILE A 83 -7.00 1.27 13.19
N ASP A 84 -6.02 0.56 13.79
CA ASP A 84 -4.69 1.11 14.06
C ASP A 84 -3.93 1.49 12.81
N VAL A 85 -3.99 0.67 11.77
CA VAL A 85 -3.33 0.94 10.49
C VAL A 85 -3.92 2.16 9.79
N ILE A 86 -5.24 2.26 9.71
CA ILE A 86 -5.89 3.44 9.11
C ILE A 86 -5.70 4.66 9.98
N GLY A 87 -5.80 4.51 11.32
CA GLY A 87 -5.67 5.60 12.26
C GLY A 87 -6.87 6.55 12.27
N LYS A 88 -6.79 7.56 13.14
CA LYS A 88 -7.80 8.62 13.20
C LYS A 88 -7.53 9.64 12.10
N ARG A 89 -8.42 9.73 11.13
CA ARG A 89 -8.30 10.63 9.97
C ARG A 89 -9.57 11.46 9.81
N GLU A 90 -9.45 12.64 9.22
CA GLU A 90 -10.62 13.51 8.94
C GLU A 90 -11.56 12.85 7.95
N SER A 91 -12.85 13.09 8.12
CA SER A 91 -13.92 12.58 7.24
C SER A 91 -13.91 11.06 7.08
N ASN A 92 -13.52 10.35 8.16
CA ASN A 92 -13.45 8.90 8.20
C ASN A 92 -14.27 8.33 9.35
N LYS A 93 -15.01 7.27 9.08
CA LYS A 93 -15.73 6.49 10.09
C LYS A 93 -15.34 5.02 10.01
N PHE A 94 -15.53 4.31 11.11
CA PHE A 94 -15.40 2.86 11.18
C PHE A 94 -16.75 2.23 11.48
N ALA A 95 -17.08 1.15 10.75
CA ALA A 95 -18.26 0.35 10.95
C ALA A 95 -17.88 -1.08 11.32
N PHE A 96 -18.40 -1.62 12.41
CA PHE A 96 -18.06 -2.97 12.85
C PHE A 96 -19.06 -4.01 12.37
N GLN A 97 -18.63 -4.89 11.46
CA GLN A 97 -19.36 -6.06 11.04
C GLN A 97 -19.08 -7.23 11.99
N GLU A 98 -19.84 -7.37 13.07
CA GLU A 98 -19.64 -8.41 14.09
C GLU A 98 -19.81 -9.82 13.52
N LYS A 99 -20.83 -10.03 12.66
CA LYS A 99 -21.09 -11.29 11.96
C LYS A 99 -20.80 -11.13 10.47
N GLN A 100 -19.90 -11.95 9.92
CA GLN A 100 -19.56 -11.95 8.50
C GLN A 100 -20.62 -12.67 7.67
N ASN A 101 -21.74 -12.01 7.44
CA ASN A 101 -22.89 -12.56 6.67
C ASN A 101 -22.80 -12.20 5.16
N GLY A 102 -21.62 -11.92 4.62
CA GLY A 102 -21.41 -11.59 3.23
C GLY A 102 -21.14 -10.11 2.95
N THR A 103 -20.82 -9.80 1.69
CA THR A 103 -20.43 -8.46 1.22
C THR A 103 -21.58 -7.46 1.23
N GLY A 104 -22.80 -7.89 0.89
CA GLY A 104 -24.00 -7.06 0.98
C GLY A 104 -24.29 -6.64 2.42
N HIS A 105 -24.15 -7.56 3.39
CA HIS A 105 -24.28 -7.23 4.81
C HIS A 105 -23.20 -6.24 5.28
N ALA A 106 -21.97 -6.35 4.79
CA ALA A 106 -20.93 -5.39 5.12
C ALA A 106 -21.29 -3.97 4.63
N VAL A 107 -21.86 -3.85 3.43
CA VAL A 107 -22.35 -2.56 2.90
C VAL A 107 -23.52 -2.03 3.74
N GLN A 108 -24.48 -2.88 4.14
CA GLN A 108 -25.55 -2.47 5.04
C GLN A 108 -25.02 -1.89 6.35
N VAL A 109 -24.00 -2.52 6.94
CA VAL A 109 -23.35 -2.04 8.17
C VAL A 109 -22.66 -0.69 7.93
N GLY A 110 -21.94 -0.53 6.82
CA GLY A 110 -21.30 0.73 6.44
C GLY A 110 -22.31 1.87 6.19
N LEU A 111 -23.42 1.57 5.53
CA LEU A 111 -24.49 2.56 5.24
C LEU A 111 -25.14 3.11 6.52
N ARG A 112 -25.32 2.29 7.57
CA ARG A 112 -25.87 2.75 8.86
C ARG A 112 -25.03 3.86 9.51
N GLU A 113 -23.72 3.83 9.31
CA GLU A 113 -22.82 4.84 9.86
C GLU A 113 -22.92 6.20 9.13
N ILE A 114 -23.50 6.23 7.92
CA ILE A 114 -23.60 7.45 7.11
C ILE A 114 -25.01 8.04 7.05
N GLU A 115 -26.06 7.31 7.41
CA GLU A 115 -27.46 7.71 7.25
C GLU A 115 -27.79 9.09 7.86
N ASN A 116 -27.14 9.46 8.94
CA ASN A 116 -27.38 10.74 9.61
C ASN A 116 -26.66 11.92 8.94
N ASP A 117 -25.50 11.69 8.34
CA ASP A 117 -24.61 12.74 7.83
C ASP A 117 -24.65 12.86 6.30
N PHE A 118 -25.04 11.79 5.59
CA PHE A 118 -25.06 11.72 4.15
C PHE A 118 -26.48 11.53 3.63
N LYS A 119 -26.96 12.42 2.76
CA LYS A 119 -28.36 12.44 2.33
C LYS A 119 -28.56 12.18 0.83
N ASP A 120 -27.56 12.48 0.02
CA ASP A 120 -27.61 12.32 -1.44
C ASP A 120 -26.18 12.28 -2.01
N GLY A 121 -26.02 11.66 -3.17
CA GLY A 121 -24.75 11.63 -3.87
C GLY A 121 -24.33 10.23 -4.32
N ILE A 122 -23.03 9.99 -4.34
CA ILE A 122 -22.43 8.77 -4.87
C ILE A 122 -21.79 7.96 -3.73
N VAL A 123 -22.12 6.66 -3.70
CA VAL A 123 -21.48 5.69 -2.81
C VAL A 123 -20.58 4.77 -3.64
N TYR A 124 -19.30 4.76 -3.32
CA TYR A 124 -18.36 3.78 -3.85
C TYR A 124 -18.21 2.63 -2.84
N VAL A 125 -18.18 1.40 -3.32
CA VAL A 125 -17.90 0.21 -2.51
C VAL A 125 -16.65 -0.47 -3.06
N LEU A 126 -15.66 -0.73 -2.19
CA LEU A 126 -14.36 -1.26 -2.59
C LEU A 126 -13.90 -2.39 -1.66
N PRO A 127 -13.40 -3.50 -2.19
CA PRO A 127 -12.69 -4.49 -1.39
C PRO A 127 -11.37 -3.94 -0.86
N GLY A 128 -11.08 -4.14 0.43
CA GLY A 128 -9.84 -3.65 1.05
C GLY A 128 -8.57 -4.43 0.68
N ASP A 129 -8.69 -5.47 -0.13
CA ASP A 129 -7.56 -6.29 -0.61
C ASP A 129 -7.09 -5.96 -2.03
N MET A 130 -7.66 -4.94 -2.67
CA MET A 130 -7.26 -4.48 -4.01
C MET A 130 -6.09 -3.49 -3.94
N GLY A 131 -4.98 -3.92 -3.37
CA GLY A 131 -3.85 -3.04 -3.05
C GLY A 131 -3.06 -2.50 -4.24
N LEU A 132 -3.45 -2.78 -5.48
CA LEU A 132 -2.90 -2.14 -6.70
C LEU A 132 -3.85 -1.09 -7.29
N LEU A 133 -5.03 -0.89 -6.71
CA LEU A 133 -5.90 0.22 -7.05
C LEU A 133 -5.19 1.54 -6.71
N ASP A 134 -5.19 2.47 -7.66
CA ASP A 134 -4.54 3.77 -7.52
C ASP A 134 -5.52 4.95 -7.70
N ASP A 135 -5.04 6.13 -7.41
CA ASP A 135 -5.78 7.39 -7.54
C ASP A 135 -6.27 7.64 -8.98
N SER A 136 -5.45 7.36 -9.98
CA SER A 136 -5.79 7.53 -11.39
C SER A 136 -6.95 6.63 -11.82
N SER A 137 -7.00 5.41 -11.30
CA SER A 137 -8.10 4.47 -11.51
C SER A 137 -9.40 4.96 -10.87
N MET A 138 -9.32 5.55 -9.67
CA MET A 138 -10.49 6.14 -8.99
C MET A 138 -11.01 7.38 -9.72
N ILE A 139 -10.12 8.27 -10.18
CA ILE A 139 -10.49 9.44 -11.00
C ILE A 139 -11.24 9.00 -12.25
N LYS A 140 -10.69 7.99 -12.96
CA LYS A 140 -11.30 7.49 -14.18
C LYS A 140 -12.65 6.83 -13.92
N PHE A 141 -12.74 5.93 -12.93
CA PHE A 141 -13.98 5.24 -12.58
C PHE A 141 -15.10 6.21 -12.18
N ARG A 142 -14.76 7.25 -11.40
CA ARG A 142 -15.67 8.36 -11.08
C ARG A 142 -16.13 9.09 -12.34
N GLY A 143 -15.20 9.44 -13.22
CA GLY A 143 -15.51 10.13 -14.47
C GLY A 143 -16.44 9.30 -15.37
N ASP A 144 -16.16 8.01 -15.52
CA ASP A 144 -16.98 7.09 -16.31
C ASP A 144 -18.40 6.96 -15.71
N PHE A 145 -18.54 6.85 -14.38
CA PHE A 145 -19.84 6.79 -13.72
C PHE A 145 -20.68 8.06 -13.89
N ILE A 146 -20.06 9.22 -13.69
CA ILE A 146 -20.77 10.51 -13.84
C ILE A 146 -21.17 10.75 -15.30
N SER A 147 -20.30 10.44 -16.26
CA SER A 147 -20.55 10.70 -17.68
C SER A 147 -21.58 9.74 -18.28
N SER A 148 -21.68 8.50 -17.80
CA SER A 148 -22.68 7.53 -18.26
C SER A 148 -24.09 7.91 -17.81
N GLY A 149 -24.22 8.55 -16.64
CA GLY A 149 -25.51 8.82 -16.00
C GLY A 149 -26.18 7.55 -15.46
N ASP A 150 -25.45 6.47 -15.30
CA ASP A 150 -25.96 5.23 -14.73
C ASP A 150 -26.32 5.36 -13.24
N ASP A 151 -27.21 4.51 -12.79
CA ASP A 151 -27.64 4.46 -11.39
C ASP A 151 -26.75 3.58 -10.53
N MET A 152 -26.10 2.62 -11.18
CA MET A 152 -25.09 1.74 -10.64
C MET A 152 -24.05 1.46 -11.72
N MET A 153 -22.78 1.36 -11.32
CA MET A 153 -21.69 0.91 -12.21
C MET A 153 -20.80 -0.08 -11.49
N VAL A 154 -20.34 -1.09 -12.21
CA VAL A 154 -19.35 -2.05 -11.74
C VAL A 154 -18.03 -1.86 -12.49
N LEU A 155 -16.92 -1.81 -11.75
CA LEU A 155 -15.60 -1.94 -12.34
C LEU A 155 -15.32 -3.42 -12.58
N THR A 156 -15.14 -3.82 -13.83
CA THR A 156 -14.90 -5.21 -14.22
C THR A 156 -13.43 -5.46 -14.54
N GLY A 157 -13.01 -6.70 -14.53
CA GLY A 157 -11.71 -7.11 -15.04
C GLY A 157 -11.85 -8.09 -16.18
N ILE A 158 -10.82 -8.19 -17.01
CA ILE A 158 -10.70 -9.21 -18.05
C ILE A 158 -9.60 -10.19 -17.64
N TYR A 159 -9.98 -11.45 -17.50
CA TYR A 159 -9.05 -12.52 -17.14
C TYR A 159 -8.43 -13.09 -18.41
N ASP A 160 -7.11 -13.08 -18.51
CA ASP A 160 -6.32 -13.51 -19.66
C ASP A 160 -5.82 -14.97 -19.56
N GLY A 161 -6.02 -15.62 -18.40
CA GLY A 161 -5.68 -17.02 -18.17
C GLY A 161 -6.79 -17.99 -18.57
N ASP A 162 -6.63 -19.26 -18.16
CA ASP A 162 -7.67 -20.29 -18.33
C ASP A 162 -8.92 -19.92 -17.51
N PRO A 163 -10.08 -19.64 -18.14
CA PRO A 163 -11.29 -19.27 -17.42
C PRO A 163 -11.77 -20.29 -16.38
N PHE A 164 -11.40 -21.57 -16.53
CA PHE A 164 -11.72 -22.60 -15.54
C PHE A 164 -10.96 -22.47 -14.22
N LEU A 165 -9.82 -21.77 -14.24
CA LEU A 165 -9.01 -21.47 -13.06
C LEU A 165 -9.41 -20.14 -12.38
N ASN A 166 -10.22 -19.34 -13.06
CA ASN A 166 -10.70 -18.07 -12.52
C ASN A 166 -11.81 -18.28 -11.47
N SER A 167 -11.56 -17.94 -10.22
CA SER A 167 -12.49 -18.08 -9.10
C SER A 167 -13.37 -16.86 -8.82
N TYR A 168 -13.28 -15.81 -9.64
CA TYR A 168 -14.10 -14.62 -9.51
C TYR A 168 -15.52 -14.82 -10.05
N GLY A 169 -16.48 -14.02 -9.61
CA GLY A 169 -17.80 -13.93 -10.19
C GLY A 169 -17.77 -13.49 -11.66
N ARG A 170 -18.68 -14.02 -12.48
CA ARG A 170 -18.75 -13.70 -13.92
C ARG A 170 -19.78 -12.62 -14.19
N ILE A 171 -19.43 -11.70 -15.09
CA ILE A 171 -20.35 -10.70 -15.62
C ILE A 171 -21.20 -11.36 -16.70
N ILE A 172 -22.52 -11.40 -16.53
CA ILE A 172 -23.45 -11.92 -17.50
C ILE A 172 -24.05 -10.74 -18.26
N ARG A 173 -23.88 -10.75 -19.58
CA ARG A 173 -24.36 -9.68 -20.47
C ARG A 173 -25.48 -10.17 -21.38
N VAL A 174 -26.40 -9.26 -21.73
CA VAL A 174 -27.49 -9.50 -22.68
C VAL A 174 -26.93 -9.97 -24.01
N LYS A 175 -27.39 -11.15 -24.47
CA LYS A 175 -27.05 -11.69 -25.80
C LYS A 175 -27.73 -10.88 -26.92
N SER A 176 -27.25 -11.01 -28.16
CA SER A 176 -27.83 -10.35 -29.35
C SER A 176 -29.29 -10.75 -29.62
N LYS A 177 -29.69 -11.95 -29.20
CA LYS A 177 -31.05 -12.49 -29.34
C LYS A 177 -31.49 -13.15 -28.03
N ASP A 178 -32.81 -13.06 -27.77
CA ASP A 178 -33.46 -13.79 -26.69
C ASP A 178 -33.76 -15.26 -27.06
N ASN A 179 -34.35 -16.04 -26.16
CA ASN A 179 -34.69 -17.44 -26.38
C ASN A 179 -35.72 -17.64 -27.50
N ASN A 180 -36.48 -16.63 -27.91
CA ASN A 180 -37.45 -16.65 -29.00
C ASN A 180 -36.82 -16.21 -30.34
N GLY A 181 -35.50 -15.91 -30.36
CA GLY A 181 -34.81 -15.40 -31.55
C GLY A 181 -35.03 -13.91 -31.81
N THR A 182 -35.72 -13.18 -30.90
CA THR A 182 -35.95 -11.73 -31.03
C THR A 182 -34.69 -10.95 -30.70
N SER A 183 -34.34 -9.99 -31.57
CA SER A 183 -33.16 -9.15 -31.36
C SER A 183 -33.24 -8.35 -30.07
N SER A 184 -32.14 -8.28 -29.33
CA SER A 184 -32.01 -7.45 -28.13
C SER A 184 -31.89 -5.96 -28.43
N GLY A 185 -31.47 -5.62 -29.67
CA GLY A 185 -31.35 -4.23 -30.11
C GLY A 185 -30.35 -3.46 -29.22
N LYS A 186 -30.78 -2.28 -28.74
CA LYS A 186 -29.95 -1.43 -27.88
C LYS A 186 -29.62 -2.01 -26.50
N ASP A 187 -30.28 -3.09 -26.11
CA ASP A 187 -30.02 -3.75 -24.84
C ASP A 187 -28.87 -4.78 -24.92
N GLU A 188 -28.41 -5.13 -26.14
CA GLU A 188 -27.29 -6.06 -26.33
C GLU A 188 -26.05 -5.54 -25.60
N GLY A 189 -25.37 -6.43 -24.86
CA GLY A 189 -24.18 -6.12 -24.09
C GLY A 189 -24.43 -5.48 -22.71
N ASN A 190 -25.66 -5.09 -22.37
CA ASN A 190 -25.98 -4.60 -21.03
C ASN A 190 -25.71 -5.67 -19.96
N VAL A 191 -25.31 -5.27 -18.78
CA VAL A 191 -25.08 -6.19 -17.65
C VAL A 191 -26.42 -6.65 -17.09
N ILE A 192 -26.66 -7.95 -17.12
CA ILE A 192 -27.87 -8.56 -16.53
C ILE A 192 -27.66 -8.88 -15.06
N GLN A 193 -26.54 -9.53 -14.76
CA GLN A 193 -26.26 -10.15 -13.47
C GLN A 193 -24.77 -10.39 -13.31
N ILE A 194 -24.31 -10.50 -12.05
CA ILE A 194 -23.05 -11.17 -11.70
C ILE A 194 -23.41 -12.50 -11.05
N MET A 195 -22.78 -13.56 -11.48
CA MET A 195 -22.94 -14.88 -10.86
C MET A 195 -21.61 -15.32 -10.26
N GLU A 196 -21.61 -15.61 -8.96
CA GLU A 196 -20.43 -16.09 -8.25
C GLU A 196 -20.00 -17.46 -8.78
N PHE A 197 -18.67 -17.70 -8.85
CA PHE A 197 -18.14 -18.93 -9.45
C PHE A 197 -18.68 -20.21 -8.79
N LYS A 198 -18.89 -20.19 -7.46
CA LYS A 198 -19.47 -21.35 -6.75
C LYS A 198 -20.92 -21.63 -7.13
N ASP A 199 -21.69 -20.57 -7.40
CA ASP A 199 -23.08 -20.71 -7.85
C ASP A 199 -23.13 -21.26 -9.29
N ILE A 200 -22.17 -20.85 -10.17
CA ILE A 200 -22.02 -21.44 -11.50
C ILE A 200 -21.70 -22.94 -11.40
N LEU A 201 -20.79 -23.33 -10.50
CA LEU A 201 -20.45 -24.74 -10.29
C LEU A 201 -21.63 -25.57 -9.79
N ALA A 202 -22.53 -24.98 -9.01
CA ALA A 202 -23.73 -25.63 -8.50
C ALA A 202 -24.85 -25.80 -9.55
N LEU A 203 -24.73 -25.16 -10.72
CA LEU A 203 -25.72 -25.34 -11.81
C LEU A 203 -25.66 -26.76 -12.37
N PRO A 204 -26.84 -27.31 -12.79
CA PRO A 204 -26.89 -28.58 -13.50
C PRO A 204 -26.21 -28.48 -14.87
N ASP A 205 -25.56 -29.56 -15.30
CA ASP A 205 -24.83 -29.57 -16.58
C ASP A 205 -25.79 -29.75 -17.79
N ASP A 206 -26.97 -30.32 -17.56
CA ASP A 206 -27.96 -30.70 -18.59
C ASP A 206 -29.03 -29.60 -18.86
N LYS A 207 -29.05 -28.56 -18.05
CA LYS A 207 -30.04 -27.47 -18.18
C LYS A 207 -29.37 -26.12 -18.26
N PRO A 208 -29.67 -25.30 -19.30
CA PRO A 208 -29.19 -23.94 -19.35
C PRO A 208 -29.78 -23.09 -18.22
N TYR A 209 -28.95 -22.24 -17.65
CA TYR A 209 -29.39 -21.17 -16.73
C TYR A 209 -30.21 -20.15 -17.52
N GLN A 210 -31.37 -19.76 -17.00
CA GLN A 210 -32.24 -18.77 -17.62
C GLN A 210 -32.34 -17.51 -16.76
N VAL A 211 -32.27 -16.36 -17.40
CA VAL A 211 -32.41 -15.07 -16.75
C VAL A 211 -33.27 -14.15 -17.61
N THR A 212 -34.14 -13.38 -16.97
CA THR A 212 -35.04 -12.42 -17.64
C THR A 212 -34.47 -11.00 -17.48
N TYR A 213 -34.41 -10.27 -18.60
CA TYR A 213 -34.05 -8.87 -18.64
C TYR A 213 -35.05 -8.11 -19.53
N ARG A 214 -35.72 -7.08 -18.96
CA ARG A 214 -36.70 -6.26 -19.68
C ARG A 214 -37.70 -7.09 -20.51
N ASN A 215 -38.35 -8.06 -19.88
CA ASN A 215 -39.37 -8.97 -20.48
C ASN A 215 -38.82 -9.93 -21.59
N LYS A 216 -37.52 -10.04 -21.76
CA LYS A 216 -36.90 -11.03 -22.63
C LYS A 216 -36.12 -12.04 -21.79
N THR A 217 -36.17 -13.32 -22.15
CA THR A 217 -35.46 -14.39 -21.45
C THR A 217 -34.27 -14.85 -22.25
N TYR A 218 -33.14 -14.99 -21.59
CA TYR A 218 -31.86 -15.40 -22.14
C TYR A 218 -31.38 -16.69 -21.45
N SER A 219 -30.80 -17.59 -22.23
CA SER A 219 -30.25 -18.86 -21.73
C SER A 219 -28.74 -18.91 -21.86
N TYR A 220 -28.07 -19.43 -20.83
CA TYR A 220 -26.62 -19.60 -20.76
C TYR A 220 -26.31 -21.02 -20.30
N THR A 221 -25.50 -21.75 -21.02
CA THR A 221 -24.97 -23.03 -20.56
C THR A 221 -23.94 -22.79 -19.44
N LYS A 222 -23.77 -23.75 -18.55
CA LYS A 222 -22.73 -23.72 -17.51
C LYS A 222 -21.35 -23.50 -18.13
N LYS A 223 -21.06 -24.14 -19.29
CA LYS A 223 -19.80 -23.97 -20.03
C LYS A 223 -19.59 -22.53 -20.53
N GLU A 224 -20.64 -21.87 -21.07
CA GLU A 224 -20.56 -20.46 -21.46
C GLU A 224 -20.27 -19.57 -20.27
N LEU A 225 -20.95 -19.79 -19.13
CA LEU A 225 -20.73 -19.00 -17.92
C LEU A 225 -19.31 -19.14 -17.37
N ILE A 226 -18.78 -20.38 -17.30
CA ILE A 226 -17.39 -20.61 -16.87
C ILE A 226 -16.42 -19.94 -17.85
N GLY A 227 -16.69 -20.06 -19.17
CA GLY A 227 -15.83 -19.52 -20.24
C GLY A 227 -15.86 -17.99 -20.36
N THR A 228 -16.72 -17.30 -19.62
CA THR A 228 -16.72 -15.83 -19.59
C THR A 228 -15.46 -15.32 -18.92
N ASN A 229 -14.66 -14.54 -19.64
CA ASN A 229 -13.41 -13.98 -19.12
C ASN A 229 -13.61 -12.64 -18.39
N GLU A 230 -14.74 -11.97 -18.58
CA GLU A 230 -15.06 -10.76 -17.84
C GLU A 230 -15.55 -11.13 -16.42
N PHE A 231 -14.86 -10.56 -15.42
CA PHE A 231 -15.11 -10.89 -14.02
C PHE A 231 -15.44 -9.66 -13.17
N ASN A 232 -16.09 -9.92 -12.05
CA ASN A 232 -16.40 -8.93 -11.03
C ASN A 232 -15.16 -8.59 -10.19
N SER A 233 -14.77 -7.32 -10.18
CA SER A 233 -13.70 -6.84 -9.30
C SER A 233 -14.14 -6.65 -7.84
N GLY A 234 -15.44 -6.47 -7.62
CA GLY A 234 -16.00 -6.08 -6.31
C GLY A 234 -16.00 -4.57 -6.06
N VAL A 235 -15.62 -3.76 -7.05
CA VAL A 235 -15.69 -2.28 -6.97
C VAL A 235 -16.95 -1.81 -7.67
N TYR A 236 -17.72 -0.99 -6.96
CA TYR A 236 -18.99 -0.46 -7.45
C TYR A 236 -19.13 1.03 -7.16
N ALA A 237 -19.89 1.73 -8.00
CA ALA A 237 -20.43 3.06 -7.74
C ALA A 237 -21.97 3.01 -7.80
N PHE A 238 -22.63 3.70 -6.89
CA PHE A 238 -24.09 3.73 -6.78
C PHE A 238 -24.61 5.13 -6.57
N ASN A 239 -25.78 5.43 -7.16
CA ASN A 239 -26.60 6.50 -6.65
C ASN A 239 -27.09 6.12 -5.23
N TYR A 240 -26.82 6.96 -4.25
CA TYR A 240 -27.09 6.67 -2.83
C TYR A 240 -28.55 6.34 -2.54
N LYS A 241 -29.51 7.15 -3.06
CA LYS A 241 -30.94 6.94 -2.78
C LYS A 241 -31.44 5.62 -3.34
N LYS A 242 -31.02 5.27 -4.57
CA LYS A 242 -31.39 4.00 -5.20
C LYS A 242 -30.76 2.80 -4.51
N LEU A 243 -29.53 2.95 -4.02
CA LEU A 243 -28.88 1.92 -3.20
C LEU A 243 -29.68 1.69 -1.90
N LEU A 244 -30.06 2.75 -1.18
CA LEU A 244 -30.84 2.61 0.06
C LEU A 244 -32.19 1.93 -0.15
N GLU A 245 -32.86 2.21 -1.28
CA GLU A 245 -34.13 1.57 -1.63
C GLU A 245 -34.01 0.05 -1.77
N LEU A 246 -32.88 -0.44 -2.27
CA LEU A 246 -32.72 -1.84 -2.69
C LEU A 246 -31.86 -2.68 -1.76
N ILE A 247 -30.93 -2.09 -1.01
CA ILE A 247 -29.93 -2.85 -0.24
C ILE A 247 -30.54 -3.80 0.81
N ASN A 248 -31.70 -3.45 1.36
CA ASN A 248 -32.38 -4.28 2.35
C ASN A 248 -33.22 -5.41 1.73
N ASN A 249 -33.35 -5.45 0.40
CA ASN A 249 -34.04 -6.52 -0.32
C ASN A 249 -33.11 -7.67 -0.71
N LEU A 250 -31.82 -7.55 -0.37
CA LEU A 250 -30.85 -8.64 -0.57
C LEU A 250 -31.19 -9.84 0.30
N SER A 251 -31.01 -11.04 -0.23
CA SER A 251 -31.25 -12.30 0.46
C SER A 251 -29.96 -13.15 0.54
N SER A 252 -29.99 -14.20 1.36
CA SER A 252 -28.90 -15.16 1.48
C SER A 252 -29.19 -16.49 0.77
N ASN A 253 -30.14 -16.50 -0.17
CA ASN A 253 -30.52 -17.72 -0.88
C ASN A 253 -29.56 -18.05 -2.03
N ASN A 254 -28.35 -18.47 -1.68
CA ASN A 254 -27.27 -18.85 -2.60
C ASN A 254 -26.40 -19.96 -2.01
N ALA A 255 -25.45 -20.49 -2.77
CA ALA A 255 -24.59 -21.62 -2.38
C ALA A 255 -23.78 -21.41 -1.11
N GLN A 256 -23.57 -20.16 -0.67
CA GLN A 256 -22.78 -19.83 0.53
C GLN A 256 -23.63 -19.40 1.73
N ASN A 257 -24.95 -19.23 1.56
CA ASN A 257 -25.86 -18.63 2.56
C ASN A 257 -25.40 -17.26 3.05
N GLU A 258 -24.85 -16.43 2.14
CA GLU A 258 -24.34 -15.10 2.41
C GLU A 258 -25.16 -14.03 1.65
N ILE A 259 -25.25 -12.82 2.18
CA ILE A 259 -25.87 -11.68 1.51
C ILE A 259 -24.84 -11.10 0.53
N TYR A 260 -25.06 -11.32 -0.77
CA TYR A 260 -24.16 -10.85 -1.81
C TYR A 260 -24.52 -9.43 -2.28
N ILE A 261 -23.53 -8.55 -2.37
CA ILE A 261 -23.71 -7.23 -3.01
C ILE A 261 -23.98 -7.36 -4.52
N THR A 262 -23.49 -8.41 -5.16
CA THR A 262 -23.66 -8.69 -6.60
C THR A 262 -25.12 -8.84 -7.01
N ASP A 263 -26.01 -9.26 -6.09
CA ASP A 263 -27.43 -9.40 -6.35
C ASP A 263 -28.14 -8.03 -6.56
N LEU A 264 -27.51 -6.92 -6.15
CA LEU A 264 -28.03 -5.58 -6.41
C LEU A 264 -28.18 -5.31 -7.91
N ILE A 265 -27.32 -5.85 -8.78
CA ILE A 265 -27.45 -5.68 -10.23
C ILE A 265 -28.82 -6.17 -10.71
N SER A 266 -29.21 -7.35 -10.27
CA SER A 266 -30.52 -7.91 -10.62
C SER A 266 -31.68 -7.06 -10.08
N LEU A 267 -31.56 -6.56 -8.84
CA LEU A 267 -32.58 -5.70 -8.23
C LEU A 267 -32.67 -4.33 -8.94
N PHE A 268 -31.54 -3.72 -9.32
CA PHE A 268 -31.53 -2.47 -10.10
C PHE A 268 -32.21 -2.69 -11.46
N ASN A 269 -31.86 -3.77 -12.17
CA ASN A 269 -32.49 -4.11 -13.46
C ASN A 269 -33.99 -4.36 -13.33
N GLN A 270 -34.45 -5.06 -12.28
CA GLN A 270 -35.88 -5.31 -12.02
C GLN A 270 -36.68 -4.02 -11.76
N LYS A 271 -36.04 -3.03 -11.14
CA LYS A 271 -36.62 -1.71 -10.91
C LYS A 271 -36.57 -0.78 -12.13
N GLY A 272 -35.89 -1.20 -13.20
CA GLY A 272 -35.69 -0.40 -14.42
C GLY A 272 -34.59 0.66 -14.29
N TYR A 273 -33.76 0.57 -13.25
CA TYR A 273 -32.57 1.42 -13.09
C TYR A 273 -31.46 0.99 -14.04
N SER A 274 -30.60 1.93 -14.44
CA SER A 274 -29.49 1.66 -15.35
C SER A 274 -28.29 1.08 -14.60
N VAL A 275 -27.67 0.05 -15.21
CA VAL A 275 -26.49 -0.62 -14.69
C VAL A 275 -25.40 -0.59 -15.75
N GLY A 276 -24.33 0.19 -15.49
CA GLY A 276 -23.13 0.26 -16.32
C GLY A 276 -22.04 -0.70 -15.85
N ALA A 277 -21.11 -0.96 -16.75
CA ALA A 277 -19.87 -1.69 -16.43
C ALA A 277 -18.73 -1.15 -17.26
N VAL A 278 -17.58 -0.93 -16.62
CA VAL A 278 -16.36 -0.43 -17.25
C VAL A 278 -15.18 -1.27 -16.80
N SER A 279 -14.26 -1.53 -17.74
CA SER A 279 -13.01 -2.24 -17.47
C SER A 279 -11.84 -1.26 -17.55
N PRO A 280 -10.90 -1.30 -16.59
CA PRO A 280 -9.74 -0.43 -16.60
C PRO A 280 -8.77 -0.83 -17.72
N THR A 281 -7.99 0.12 -18.21
CA THR A 281 -6.92 -0.17 -19.18
C THR A 281 -5.87 -1.12 -18.58
N ASN A 282 -5.48 -0.86 -17.34
CA ASN A 282 -4.53 -1.70 -16.61
C ASN A 282 -5.28 -2.72 -15.75
N GLN A 283 -5.34 -3.97 -16.21
CA GLN A 283 -6.11 -5.01 -15.53
C GLN A 283 -5.60 -5.35 -14.13
N TYR A 284 -4.33 -5.11 -13.82
CA TYR A 284 -3.78 -5.38 -12.49
C TYR A 284 -4.42 -4.55 -11.36
N VAL A 285 -5.01 -3.38 -11.67
CA VAL A 285 -5.64 -2.53 -10.63
C VAL A 285 -6.85 -3.18 -9.97
N VAL A 286 -7.48 -4.14 -10.65
CA VAL A 286 -8.62 -4.91 -10.13
C VAL A 286 -8.21 -6.28 -9.55
N MET A 287 -6.91 -6.54 -9.39
CA MET A 287 -6.43 -7.76 -8.75
C MET A 287 -6.68 -7.73 -7.24
N GLY A 288 -7.39 -8.72 -6.76
CA GLY A 288 -7.38 -9.10 -5.35
C GLY A 288 -6.54 -10.36 -5.18
N PHE A 289 -6.12 -10.67 -3.96
CA PHE A 289 -5.35 -11.89 -3.70
C PHE A 289 -6.08 -12.82 -2.72
N ASN A 290 -5.89 -14.12 -2.87
CA ASN A 290 -6.42 -15.13 -1.96
C ASN A 290 -5.32 -16.05 -1.41
N ASP A 291 -4.12 -15.98 -1.96
CA ASP A 291 -2.95 -16.73 -1.57
C ASP A 291 -1.69 -15.87 -1.62
N LYS A 292 -0.57 -16.43 -1.14
CA LYS A 292 0.70 -15.71 -1.02
C LYS A 292 1.40 -15.51 -2.35
N SER A 293 1.16 -16.36 -3.34
CA SER A 293 1.78 -16.23 -4.66
C SER A 293 1.23 -15.03 -5.41
N VAL A 294 -0.09 -14.85 -5.42
CA VAL A 294 -0.73 -13.66 -6.02
C VAL A 294 -0.32 -12.37 -5.29
N LEU A 295 -0.23 -12.41 -3.94
CA LEU A 295 0.29 -11.26 -3.19
C LEU A 295 1.71 -10.89 -3.63
N LYS A 296 2.57 -11.89 -3.88
CA LYS A 296 3.94 -11.66 -4.35
C LYS A 296 3.97 -11.08 -5.77
N GLU A 297 3.12 -11.58 -6.65
CA GLU A 297 2.93 -11.02 -7.99
C GLU A 297 2.50 -9.55 -7.95
N MET A 298 1.55 -9.20 -7.06
CA MET A 298 1.13 -7.82 -6.86
C MET A 298 2.28 -6.91 -6.37
N ASP A 299 3.17 -7.43 -5.51
CA ASP A 299 4.36 -6.70 -5.06
C ASP A 299 5.36 -6.46 -6.22
N GLU A 300 5.52 -7.43 -7.12
CA GLU A 300 6.35 -7.30 -8.33
C GLU A 300 5.77 -6.27 -9.31
N ILE A 301 4.45 -6.23 -9.47
CA ILE A 301 3.77 -5.20 -10.27
C ILE A 301 3.98 -3.80 -9.64
N ALA A 302 3.86 -3.67 -8.31
CA ALA A 302 4.11 -2.42 -7.61
C ALA A 302 5.55 -1.93 -7.85
N ARG A 303 6.56 -2.83 -7.76
CA ARG A 303 7.95 -2.50 -8.08
C ARG A 303 8.11 -1.99 -9.51
N LYS A 304 7.52 -2.71 -10.48
CA LYS A 304 7.54 -2.30 -11.89
C LYS A 304 6.93 -0.91 -12.07
N ASN A 305 5.82 -0.62 -11.41
CA ASN A 305 5.18 0.71 -11.49
C ASN A 305 6.07 1.82 -10.94
N VAL A 306 6.80 1.58 -9.85
CA VAL A 306 7.79 2.52 -9.32
C VAL A 306 8.95 2.71 -10.30
N TYR A 307 9.48 1.63 -10.87
CA TYR A 307 10.52 1.71 -11.88
C TYR A 307 10.09 2.54 -13.10
N GLU A 308 8.89 2.31 -13.64
CA GLU A 308 8.36 3.05 -14.77
C GLU A 308 8.25 4.57 -14.50
N LYS A 309 7.94 4.96 -13.27
CA LYS A 309 7.90 6.37 -12.85
C LYS A 309 9.29 7.02 -12.78
N LEU A 310 10.33 6.25 -12.43
CA LEU A 310 11.66 6.78 -12.11
C LEU A 310 12.73 6.54 -13.19
N LYS A 311 12.54 5.60 -14.11
CA LYS A 311 13.55 5.15 -15.09
C LYS A 311 14.18 6.23 -15.97
N ASN A 312 13.51 7.36 -16.15
CA ASN A 312 14.02 8.51 -16.92
C ASN A 312 14.47 9.67 -16.01
N ILE A 313 14.38 9.51 -14.69
CA ILE A 313 14.69 10.55 -13.69
C ILE A 313 15.99 10.21 -12.95
N ILE A 314 16.16 8.94 -12.61
CA ILE A 314 17.33 8.43 -11.89
C ILE A 314 17.82 7.11 -12.51
N GLU A 315 19.05 6.72 -12.20
CA GLU A 315 19.60 5.41 -12.58
C GLU A 315 19.27 4.37 -11.52
N ILE A 316 18.67 3.23 -11.91
CA ILE A 316 18.41 2.07 -11.05
C ILE A 316 19.12 0.86 -11.69
N ASP A 317 20.13 0.30 -11.03
CA ASP A 317 21.00 -0.75 -11.57
C ASP A 317 20.23 -2.03 -11.94
N ASP A 318 19.25 -2.41 -11.13
CA ASP A 318 18.43 -3.61 -11.37
C ASP A 318 16.95 -3.29 -11.14
N PRO A 319 16.12 -3.23 -12.21
CA PRO A 319 14.69 -2.91 -12.11
C PRO A 319 13.88 -3.99 -11.38
N TYR A 320 14.45 -5.16 -11.15
CA TYR A 320 13.78 -6.28 -10.48
C TYR A 320 14.17 -6.43 -9.00
N ASP A 321 15.18 -5.66 -8.54
CA ASP A 321 15.71 -5.82 -7.19
C ASP A 321 16.11 -4.47 -6.56
N PHE A 322 15.12 -3.71 -6.13
CA PHE A 322 15.25 -2.46 -5.37
C PHE A 322 13.97 -2.19 -4.59
N PHE A 323 14.05 -1.31 -3.60
CA PHE A 323 12.90 -0.72 -2.93
C PHE A 323 13.09 0.79 -2.73
N ILE A 324 12.10 1.59 -3.14
CA ILE A 324 12.03 3.03 -2.87
C ILE A 324 10.60 3.34 -2.40
N HIS A 325 10.47 3.88 -1.20
CA HIS A 325 9.16 4.19 -0.63
C HIS A 325 8.42 5.27 -1.44
N ASP A 326 7.09 5.19 -1.52
CA ASP A 326 6.27 6.09 -2.35
C ASP A 326 6.46 7.58 -2.04
N SER A 327 6.75 7.95 -0.77
CA SER A 327 7.08 9.34 -0.42
C SER A 327 8.38 9.83 -1.06
N VAL A 328 9.39 8.95 -1.15
CA VAL A 328 10.67 9.27 -1.80
C VAL A 328 10.49 9.36 -3.31
N VAL A 329 9.68 8.47 -3.89
CA VAL A 329 9.32 8.53 -5.32
C VAL A 329 8.68 9.88 -5.65
N SER A 330 7.73 10.33 -4.83
CA SER A 330 7.06 11.63 -5.00
C SER A 330 8.03 12.80 -4.91
N ASP A 331 8.95 12.78 -3.93
CA ASP A 331 9.97 13.82 -3.78
C ASP A 331 10.90 13.88 -5.01
N LEU A 332 11.33 12.73 -5.53
CA LEU A 332 12.19 12.67 -6.72
C LEU A 332 11.50 13.23 -7.97
N ILE A 333 10.22 12.92 -8.16
CA ILE A 333 9.42 13.47 -9.26
C ILE A 333 9.28 14.99 -9.11
N GLU A 334 9.05 15.50 -7.91
CA GLU A 334 9.00 16.96 -7.68
C GLU A 334 10.34 17.65 -7.87
N MET A 335 11.45 16.98 -7.55
CA MET A 335 12.79 17.51 -7.81
C MET A 335 13.07 17.58 -9.31
N ASP A 336 12.67 16.58 -10.09
CA ASP A 336 12.85 16.53 -11.54
C ASP A 336 12.12 17.67 -12.28
N LYS A 337 10.95 18.07 -11.80
CA LYS A 337 10.19 19.20 -12.36
C LYS A 337 10.97 20.54 -12.38
N LYS A 338 12.03 20.65 -11.59
CA LYS A 338 12.91 21.83 -11.58
C LYS A 338 13.84 21.90 -12.80
N GLY A 339 13.89 20.84 -13.60
CA GLY A 339 14.70 20.77 -14.83
C GLY A 339 16.21 20.70 -14.60
N ILE A 340 16.65 20.33 -13.38
CA ILE A 340 18.05 20.12 -13.02
C ILE A 340 18.31 18.62 -12.94
N PRO A 341 19.27 18.04 -13.68
CA PRO A 341 19.60 16.62 -13.58
C PRO A 341 19.88 16.22 -12.13
N LEU A 342 19.25 15.14 -11.69
CA LEU A 342 19.40 14.67 -10.30
C LEU A 342 20.71 13.92 -10.06
N ASP A 343 21.22 13.21 -11.08
CA ASP A 343 22.43 12.37 -11.02
C ASP A 343 22.41 11.40 -9.83
N ILE A 344 21.25 10.81 -9.58
CA ILE A 344 21.04 9.83 -8.50
C ILE A 344 21.18 8.42 -9.08
N LYS A 345 21.97 7.58 -8.38
CA LYS A 345 22.15 6.18 -8.74
C LYS A 345 21.79 5.26 -7.59
N ILE A 346 20.95 4.25 -7.86
CA ILE A 346 20.46 3.26 -6.89
C ILE A 346 20.98 1.87 -7.29
N GLY A 347 21.81 1.30 -6.44
CA GLY A 347 22.38 -0.04 -6.64
C GLY A 347 21.39 -1.17 -6.42
N LYS A 348 21.66 -2.32 -7.03
CA LYS A 348 20.86 -3.54 -6.87
C LYS A 348 20.63 -3.90 -5.41
N GLY A 349 19.39 -4.26 -5.04
CA GLY A 349 19.00 -4.67 -3.69
C GLY A 349 19.01 -3.53 -2.67
N ALA A 350 19.19 -2.28 -3.09
CA ALA A 350 19.11 -1.14 -2.18
C ALA A 350 17.66 -0.94 -1.69
N TYR A 351 17.54 -0.64 -0.39
CA TYR A 351 16.28 -0.32 0.27
C TYR A 351 16.28 1.12 0.75
N ILE A 352 15.37 1.94 0.24
CA ILE A 352 15.19 3.34 0.59
C ILE A 352 13.79 3.51 1.18
N GLY A 353 13.73 3.55 2.50
CA GLY A 353 12.49 3.56 3.28
C GLY A 353 11.84 4.94 3.42
N ASN A 354 10.76 4.96 4.18
CA ASN A 354 10.03 6.18 4.48
C ASN A 354 10.86 7.18 5.27
N GLY A 355 10.69 8.48 4.97
CA GLY A 355 11.36 9.60 5.66
C GLY A 355 12.74 9.94 5.10
N VAL A 356 13.28 9.15 4.17
CA VAL A 356 14.56 9.45 3.50
C VAL A 356 14.39 10.64 2.55
N LYS A 357 15.30 11.59 2.63
CA LYS A 357 15.36 12.77 1.76
C LYS A 357 16.66 12.75 0.95
N LEU A 358 16.56 12.40 -0.33
CA LEU A 358 17.68 12.41 -1.26
C LEU A 358 17.93 13.82 -1.80
N ASN A 359 19.14 14.04 -2.33
CA ASN A 359 19.56 15.30 -2.94
C ASN A 359 20.30 15.02 -4.27
N TYR A 360 20.85 16.03 -4.92
CA TYR A 360 21.56 15.91 -6.19
C TYR A 360 22.89 15.16 -6.04
N ASN A 361 23.21 14.36 -7.06
CA ASN A 361 24.46 13.60 -7.15
C ASN A 361 24.67 12.66 -5.94
N VAL A 362 23.70 11.80 -5.70
CA VAL A 362 23.73 10.78 -4.63
C VAL A 362 23.84 9.40 -5.24
N GLU A 363 24.91 8.69 -4.91
CA GLU A 363 25.14 7.30 -5.28
C GLU A 363 24.90 6.38 -4.08
N ILE A 364 23.95 5.45 -4.20
CA ILE A 364 23.62 4.45 -3.17
C ILE A 364 23.99 3.08 -3.71
N GLY A 365 24.95 2.45 -3.05
CA GLY A 365 25.52 1.18 -3.44
C GLY A 365 24.61 -0.03 -3.21
N ARG A 366 25.03 -1.15 -3.75
CA ARG A 366 24.31 -2.43 -3.70
C ARG A 366 23.97 -2.86 -2.28
N ALA A 367 22.72 -3.33 -2.06
CA ALA A 367 22.24 -3.83 -0.78
C ALA A 367 22.41 -2.84 0.39
N ALA A 368 22.48 -1.53 0.13
CA ALA A 368 22.39 -0.53 1.18
C ALA A 368 20.97 -0.47 1.73
N TYR A 369 20.84 -0.35 3.06
CA TYR A 369 19.56 -0.20 3.75
C TYR A 369 19.48 1.18 4.39
N ILE A 370 18.55 2.01 3.95
CA ILE A 370 18.38 3.38 4.42
C ILE A 370 16.93 3.59 4.81
N ASN A 371 16.67 3.89 6.10
CA ASN A 371 15.31 4.00 6.60
C ASN A 371 15.17 5.02 7.73
N GLY A 372 14.01 5.67 7.79
CA GLY A 372 13.71 6.71 8.76
C GLY A 372 14.13 8.10 8.27
N ASN A 373 14.17 9.08 9.17
CA ASN A 373 14.47 10.47 8.83
C ASN A 373 15.99 10.67 8.54
N VAL A 374 16.40 10.23 7.35
CA VAL A 374 17.78 10.37 6.86
C VAL A 374 17.81 11.44 5.78
N VAL A 375 18.58 12.50 6.02
CA VAL A 375 18.66 13.68 5.14
C VAL A 375 20.04 13.73 4.49
N PHE A 376 20.08 13.70 3.17
CA PHE A 376 21.30 13.75 2.38
C PHE A 376 21.60 15.16 1.86
N GLY A 377 22.82 15.58 1.98
CA GLY A 377 23.42 16.68 1.22
C GLY A 377 23.69 16.27 -0.24
N LYS A 378 24.49 17.08 -0.95
CA LYS A 378 24.90 16.84 -2.35
C LYS A 378 26.21 16.06 -2.43
N ASN A 379 26.42 15.39 -3.57
CA ASN A 379 27.67 14.68 -3.88
C ASN A 379 27.98 13.57 -2.86
N ILE A 380 27.00 12.78 -2.48
CA ILE A 380 27.12 11.72 -1.48
C ILE A 380 27.40 10.38 -2.14
N LYS A 381 28.35 9.62 -1.56
CA LYS A 381 28.61 8.24 -1.96
C LYS A 381 28.41 7.29 -0.79
N ILE A 382 27.38 6.46 -0.89
CA ILE A 382 27.10 5.34 0.02
C ILE A 382 27.49 4.05 -0.69
N TRP A 383 28.40 3.29 -0.12
CA TRP A 383 28.85 2.05 -0.73
C TRP A 383 27.93 0.87 -0.36
N ARG A 384 28.30 -0.33 -0.80
CA ARG A 384 27.49 -1.54 -0.62
C ARG A 384 27.32 -1.94 0.85
N ILE A 385 26.17 -2.52 1.18
CA ILE A 385 25.85 -3.12 2.49
C ILE A 385 25.99 -2.10 3.64
N VAL A 386 25.75 -0.83 3.40
CA VAL A 386 25.69 0.20 4.44
C VAL A 386 24.28 0.23 5.03
N HIS A 387 24.18 0.33 6.36
CA HIS A 387 22.94 0.48 7.08
C HIS A 387 22.83 1.85 7.73
N LEU A 388 21.91 2.68 7.23
CA LEU A 388 21.58 3.99 7.80
C LEU A 388 20.15 3.95 8.33
N SER A 389 19.95 4.27 9.61
CA SER A 389 18.58 4.29 10.16
C SER A 389 18.42 5.27 11.32
N THR A 390 17.18 5.72 11.55
CA THR A 390 16.82 6.52 12.72
C THR A 390 15.72 5.85 13.52
N PHE A 391 15.65 6.15 14.82
CA PHE A 391 14.46 5.88 15.61
C PHE A 391 13.44 6.99 15.40
N GLN A 392 12.22 6.79 15.92
CA GLN A 392 11.16 7.80 15.85
C GLN A 392 11.65 9.14 16.44
N ASN A 393 11.37 10.25 15.76
CA ASN A 393 11.76 11.62 16.13
C ASN A 393 13.26 11.93 16.08
N GLN A 394 14.10 11.02 15.60
CA GLN A 394 15.53 11.29 15.39
C GLN A 394 15.82 11.65 13.94
N THR A 395 16.94 12.32 13.73
CA THR A 395 17.43 12.69 12.38
C THR A 395 18.89 12.27 12.21
N LEU A 396 19.17 11.62 11.10
CA LEU A 396 20.52 11.39 10.61
C LEU A 396 20.77 12.36 9.43
N THR A 397 21.61 13.36 9.64
CA THR A 397 21.97 14.33 8.60
C THR A 397 23.38 14.03 8.09
N ILE A 398 23.51 13.92 6.77
CA ILE A 398 24.77 13.72 6.05
C ILE A 398 24.97 14.95 5.16
N GLU A 399 25.96 15.78 5.49
CA GLU A 399 26.24 17.00 4.73
C GLU A 399 26.95 16.71 3.41
N ASP A 400 27.26 17.75 2.63
CA ASP A 400 27.78 17.62 1.26
C ASP A 400 29.14 16.89 1.19
N ASN A 401 29.38 16.21 0.09
CA ASN A 401 30.65 15.53 -0.28
C ASN A 401 31.07 14.40 0.70
N VAL A 402 30.15 13.84 1.48
CA VAL A 402 30.46 12.75 2.42
C VAL A 402 30.56 11.42 1.68
N LYS A 403 31.48 10.57 2.11
CA LYS A 403 31.68 9.21 1.64
C LYS A 403 31.50 8.23 2.80
N ILE A 404 30.64 7.25 2.65
CA ILE A 404 30.45 6.15 3.62
C ILE A 404 30.74 4.85 2.89
N LEU A 405 31.82 4.17 3.31
CA LEU A 405 32.29 2.98 2.64
C LEU A 405 31.47 1.75 3.05
N TRP A 406 31.90 0.56 2.69
CA TRP A 406 31.07 -0.62 2.79
C TRP A 406 30.97 -1.20 4.20
N GLY A 407 29.77 -1.74 4.53
CA GLY A 407 29.54 -2.48 5.77
C GLY A 407 29.40 -1.62 7.02
N ASP A 408 29.15 -0.32 6.89
CA ASP A 408 28.97 0.57 8.02
C ASP A 408 27.55 0.48 8.57
N ILE A 409 27.41 0.64 9.90
CA ILE A 409 26.14 0.69 10.62
C ILE A 409 26.03 2.03 11.35
N ILE A 410 25.18 2.90 10.88
CA ILE A 410 25.03 4.26 11.39
C ILE A 410 23.57 4.50 11.80
N LYS A 411 23.33 4.71 13.10
CA LYS A 411 21.96 4.73 13.65
C LYS A 411 21.71 5.90 14.59
N GLY A 412 20.54 6.52 14.44
CA GLY A 412 20.01 7.45 15.43
C GLY A 412 20.23 8.93 15.14
N ASN A 413 20.33 9.73 16.19
CA ASN A 413 20.52 11.20 16.10
C ASN A 413 21.98 11.55 15.80
N ILE A 414 22.29 11.74 14.52
CA ILE A 414 23.67 11.89 14.04
C ILE A 414 23.76 13.05 13.04
N LEU A 415 24.84 13.81 13.12
CA LEU A 415 25.28 14.73 12.08
C LEU A 415 26.67 14.31 11.59
N ILE A 416 26.84 14.15 10.27
CA ILE A 416 28.13 13.93 9.61
C ILE A 416 28.43 15.15 8.76
N GLY A 417 29.47 15.89 9.14
CA GLY A 417 29.87 17.14 8.50
C GLY A 417 30.49 16.92 7.12
N GLU A 418 30.46 17.98 6.34
CA GLU A 418 30.87 18.00 4.93
C GLU A 418 32.32 17.48 4.70
N ASN A 419 32.56 16.89 3.53
CA ASN A 419 33.85 16.35 3.10
C ASN A 419 34.40 15.22 3.99
N SER A 420 33.59 14.66 4.90
CA SER A 420 34.05 13.58 5.78
C SER A 420 33.99 12.22 5.08
N THR A 421 34.90 11.33 5.50
CA THR A 421 34.94 9.95 5.00
C THR A 421 34.86 8.97 6.15
N ILE A 422 33.86 8.07 6.07
CA ILE A 422 33.70 6.95 6.99
C ILE A 422 34.16 5.71 6.24
N GLU A 423 35.26 5.11 6.68
CA GLU A 423 35.78 3.89 6.08
C GLU A 423 35.00 2.66 6.53
N SER A 424 35.28 1.53 5.89
CA SER A 424 34.51 0.30 6.04
C SER A 424 34.48 -0.27 7.47
N SER A 425 33.36 -0.88 7.84
CA SER A 425 33.16 -1.58 9.12
C SER A 425 33.22 -0.66 10.35
N VAL A 426 32.67 0.54 10.23
CA VAL A 426 32.50 1.49 11.32
C VAL A 426 31.06 1.38 11.87
N ASN A 427 30.93 1.38 13.20
CA ASN A 427 29.66 1.46 13.89
C ASN A 427 29.50 2.81 14.57
N MET A 428 28.41 3.52 14.29
CA MET A 428 28.10 4.82 14.84
C MET A 428 26.67 4.87 15.37
N THR A 429 26.52 5.36 16.60
CA THR A 429 25.19 5.50 17.21
C THR A 429 25.06 6.86 17.93
N GLY A 430 23.94 7.53 17.71
CA GLY A 430 23.55 8.74 18.45
C GLY A 430 22.18 8.57 19.09
N SER A 431 22.03 8.91 20.37
CA SER A 431 20.73 8.98 21.05
C SER A 431 20.24 10.42 21.16
N ASP A 432 19.04 10.62 21.70
CA ASP A 432 18.51 11.97 21.94
C ASP A 432 19.29 12.67 23.06
N GLU A 433 19.64 11.93 24.11
CA GLU A 433 20.44 12.45 25.22
C GLU A 433 21.92 12.66 24.84
N PHE A 434 22.47 11.74 24.04
CA PHE A 434 23.85 11.76 23.58
C PHE A 434 23.93 11.67 22.04
N PRO A 435 23.60 12.76 21.33
CA PRO A 435 23.70 12.78 19.88
C PRO A 435 25.17 12.70 19.45
N LEU A 436 25.40 11.98 18.33
CA LEU A 436 26.73 11.89 17.74
C LEU A 436 26.90 13.04 16.74
N ARG A 437 27.97 13.80 16.88
CA ARG A 437 28.30 14.92 16.00
C ARG A 437 29.70 14.73 15.42
N ILE A 438 29.78 14.56 14.12
CA ILE A 438 31.02 14.46 13.36
C ILE A 438 31.22 15.78 12.62
N GLY A 439 32.32 16.44 12.85
CA GLY A 439 32.69 17.70 12.19
C GLY A 439 33.02 17.52 10.70
N LYS A 440 33.51 18.59 10.08
CA LYS A 440 33.91 18.64 8.68
C LYS A 440 35.28 18.04 8.45
N ASN A 441 35.52 17.49 7.26
CA ASN A 441 36.84 16.95 6.86
C ASN A 441 37.37 15.87 7.82
N VAL A 442 36.47 15.08 8.44
CA VAL A 442 36.81 14.01 9.37
C VAL A 442 37.07 12.71 8.62
N LEU A 443 38.10 11.98 9.04
CA LEU A 443 38.39 10.62 8.57
C LEU A 443 38.18 9.66 9.73
N ILE A 444 37.28 8.69 9.58
CA ILE A 444 37.09 7.59 10.53
C ILE A 444 37.43 6.29 9.85
N LYS A 445 38.51 5.64 10.29
CA LYS A 445 38.96 4.37 9.75
C LYS A 445 38.27 3.18 10.40
N GLY A 446 38.21 2.08 9.67
CA GLY A 446 37.51 0.86 9.99
C GLY A 446 37.79 0.26 11.37
N SER A 447 36.92 -0.62 11.81
CA SER A 447 36.89 -1.23 13.14
C SER A 447 36.75 -0.20 14.29
N SER A 448 36.10 0.95 14.02
CA SER A 448 35.83 1.97 15.03
C SER A 448 34.38 1.90 15.49
N TYR A 449 34.14 2.12 16.79
CA TYR A 449 32.83 2.27 17.41
C TYR A 449 32.71 3.64 18.06
N LEU A 450 31.70 4.42 17.67
CA LEU A 450 31.41 5.72 18.21
C LEU A 450 29.98 5.78 18.78
N PHE A 451 29.86 6.21 20.03
CA PHE A 451 28.55 6.47 20.66
C PHE A 451 28.54 7.85 21.31
N GLY A 452 27.53 8.68 20.94
CA GLY A 452 27.20 9.91 21.63
C GLY A 452 28.38 10.87 21.82
N SER A 453 29.30 10.90 20.86
CA SER A 453 30.55 11.67 20.93
C SER A 453 30.50 12.91 20.05
N ILE A 454 31.34 13.89 20.32
CA ILE A 454 31.52 15.11 19.53
C ILE A 454 32.93 15.10 18.95
N VAL A 455 33.01 14.95 17.63
CA VAL A 455 34.29 14.93 16.87
C VAL A 455 34.43 16.26 16.14
N GLY A 456 35.46 16.99 16.44
CA GLY A 456 35.77 18.28 15.80
C GLY A 456 36.23 18.14 14.35
N ASP A 457 36.33 19.28 13.67
CA ASP A 457 36.73 19.33 12.26
C ASP A 457 38.15 18.80 12.05
N GLY A 458 38.39 18.13 10.93
CA GLY A 458 39.70 17.66 10.53
C GLY A 458 40.29 16.54 11.38
N VAL A 459 39.51 15.91 12.26
CA VAL A 459 40.00 14.79 13.10
C VAL A 459 40.18 13.53 12.26
N SER A 460 41.24 12.78 12.55
CA SER A 460 41.45 11.42 12.05
C SER A 460 41.30 10.43 13.21
N ILE A 461 40.42 9.44 13.06
CA ILE A 461 40.17 8.37 14.04
C ILE A 461 40.55 7.05 13.42
N GLU A 462 41.32 6.23 14.13
CA GLU A 462 41.74 4.92 13.67
C GLU A 462 41.46 3.86 14.74
N HIS A 463 40.73 2.78 14.39
CA HIS A 463 40.53 1.57 15.21
C HIS A 463 40.20 1.90 16.68
N SER A 464 39.17 2.67 16.93
CA SER A 464 38.88 3.28 18.24
C SER A 464 37.52 2.93 18.79
N VAL A 465 37.40 2.89 20.13
CA VAL A 465 36.12 2.81 20.86
C VAL A 465 35.91 4.13 21.62
N LEU A 466 34.99 4.96 21.12
CA LEU A 466 34.76 6.31 21.60
C LEU A 466 33.32 6.46 22.11
N ILE A 467 33.13 6.40 23.42
CA ILE A 467 31.83 6.50 24.07
C ILE A 467 31.77 7.82 24.85
N LYS A 468 30.84 8.72 24.46
CA LYS A 468 30.61 10.02 25.10
C LYS A 468 31.90 10.84 25.24
N LYS A 469 32.68 10.91 24.16
CA LYS A 469 33.97 11.62 24.13
C LYS A 469 33.86 12.90 23.29
N LYS A 470 34.62 13.92 23.68
CA LYS A 470 34.86 15.11 22.86
C LYS A 470 36.26 15.07 22.31
N ILE A 471 36.41 15.08 21.00
CA ILE A 471 37.65 14.92 20.29
C ILE A 471 37.99 16.17 19.49
N LYS A 472 39.22 16.68 19.58
CA LYS A 472 39.71 17.82 18.82
C LYS A 472 40.83 17.38 17.91
N ALA A 473 40.98 18.02 16.76
CA ALA A 473 42.12 17.83 15.88
C ALA A 473 43.38 18.39 16.50
N GLU A 474 44.49 17.66 16.39
CA GLU A 474 45.84 18.09 16.79
C GLU A 474 46.80 17.76 15.67
N LYS A 475 47.78 18.63 15.43
CA LYS A 475 48.85 18.39 14.47
C LYS A 475 50.13 17.98 15.18
N ASP A 476 50.89 17.10 14.58
CA ASP A 476 52.23 16.72 15.02
C ASP A 476 53.26 17.83 14.70
N LYS A 477 54.53 17.60 15.10
CA LYS A 477 55.63 18.53 14.86
C LYS A 477 55.90 18.80 13.37
N ASN A 478 55.43 17.92 12.49
CA ASN A 478 55.61 17.99 11.04
C ASN A 478 54.36 18.61 10.34
N GLY A 479 53.35 19.03 11.10
CA GLY A 479 52.11 19.61 10.57
C GLY A 479 51.07 18.60 10.11
N ASN A 480 51.30 17.30 10.27
CA ASN A 480 50.32 16.24 9.95
C ASN A 480 49.28 16.10 11.05
N ILE A 481 48.06 15.71 10.65
CA ILE A 481 47.01 15.42 11.62
C ILE A 481 47.40 14.19 12.43
N LYS A 482 47.41 14.34 13.77
CA LYS A 482 47.69 13.24 14.69
C LYS A 482 46.46 12.34 14.78
N PRO A 483 46.57 11.04 14.41
CA PRO A 483 45.42 10.16 14.49
C PRO A 483 45.05 9.84 15.94
N VAL A 484 43.75 9.80 16.20
CA VAL A 484 43.19 9.33 17.49
C VAL A 484 43.06 7.82 17.44
N ARG A 485 43.75 7.14 18.34
CA ARG A 485 43.63 5.70 18.59
C ARG A 485 43.31 5.53 20.05
N PHE A 486 42.06 5.14 20.36
CA PHE A 486 41.56 5.00 21.73
C PHE A 486 40.86 3.66 21.88
N PHE A 487 41.44 2.78 22.67
CA PHE A 487 40.85 1.52 23.09
C PHE A 487 40.36 1.62 24.53
N ILE A 488 39.68 0.62 25.03
CA ILE A 488 39.28 0.56 26.43
C ILE A 488 40.55 0.44 27.29
N PRO A 489 40.79 1.36 28.23
CA PRO A 489 42.09 1.44 28.95
C PRO A 489 42.36 0.25 29.86
N ASP A 490 41.34 -0.39 30.40
CA ASP A 490 41.42 -1.57 31.27
C ASP A 490 40.77 -2.77 30.61
N THR A 491 41.50 -3.87 30.55
CA THR A 491 40.98 -5.17 30.11
C THR A 491 40.63 -5.99 31.33
N GLU A 492 39.31 -6.19 31.54
CA GLU A 492 38.84 -7.23 32.48
C GLU A 492 38.96 -8.58 31.79
N GLY A 493 39.29 -9.64 32.58
CA GLY A 493 39.40 -11.01 32.06
C GLY A 493 40.69 -11.28 31.27
N LYS A 494 41.75 -10.49 31.43
CA LYS A 494 43.03 -10.71 30.76
C LYS A 494 43.64 -12.06 31.12
N GLU A 495 43.39 -12.56 32.33
CA GLU A 495 43.80 -13.86 32.83
C GLU A 495 43.10 -15.03 32.10
N LEU A 496 42.04 -14.76 31.33
CA LEU A 496 41.35 -15.76 30.50
C LEU A 496 41.90 -15.88 29.07
N LEU A 497 42.87 -15.03 28.72
CA LEU A 497 43.45 -14.99 27.40
C LEU A 497 44.79 -15.73 27.40
N SER A 498 45.03 -16.57 26.41
CA SER A 498 46.31 -17.20 26.13
C SER A 498 46.71 -16.95 24.69
N GLU A 499 47.98 -16.85 24.42
CA GLU A 499 48.51 -16.85 23.05
C GLU A 499 48.29 -18.23 22.42
N ILE A 500 48.06 -18.25 21.11
CA ILE A 500 47.81 -19.47 20.32
C ILE A 500 49.13 -20.17 20.04
#